data_885b41966dcaa8da6ec832e77cd75ebe
#
_entry.id   885b41966dcaa8da6ec832e77cd75ebe
#
_cell.length_a   1.000
_cell.length_b   1.000
_cell.length_c   1.000
_cell.angle_alpha   90.00
_cell.angle_beta   90.00
_cell.angle_gamma   90.00
#
_symmetry.space_group_name_H-M   'P 1'
#
loop_
_entity.id
_entity.type
_entity.pdbx_description
1 polymer ?
#
loop_
_entity_poly.entity_id
_entity_poly.type
_entity_poly.pdbx_seq_one_letter_code
_entity_poly.pdbx_strand_id
1 'polypeptide(L)'
;MARWARTMIRFRWAVLAVWLVALVASGIAASGLSNLLTNRFVLPGSESDKARNVLQDHFGQKPEGSFSIVVKTTDGGAPAAVPQVRAAAVRAAQALPTGKVASVTAVSGDVVSATIVSSLDPADAKGHTDAMREAAGTIPAAQLHVTGQSAVEHDLDPVMNNDLKVGELFIAIPIALAILIFVFGSLAFLLPFMLAGVAIPVTLGILWIFANFMDLSTYLQNMVMLIGLGIAIDYSLLMVYRYREEHQAGRSREEAVVRTMETAGRAVIFSGTAVAIGLALMLAMPLPFMRGFGIAGLLIPLVSVLAAMTLLPV
;
A
#
# COMPACT_ATOMS: atom_id res chain seq x y z
N MET A 1 -25.01 4.01 -24.00
CA MET A 1 -24.44 2.71 -23.64
C MET A 1 -24.40 1.73 -24.83
N ALA A 2 -25.47 1.56 -25.62
CA ALA A 2 -25.46 0.63 -26.75
C ALA A 2 -24.33 0.87 -27.77
N ARG A 3 -24.10 2.13 -28.16
CA ARG A 3 -22.99 2.47 -29.09
C ARG A 3 -21.63 2.12 -28.50
N TRP A 4 -21.44 2.39 -27.22
CA TRP A 4 -20.20 2.05 -26.49
C TRP A 4 -19.96 0.55 -26.50
N ALA A 5 -20.95 -0.26 -26.08
CA ALA A 5 -20.84 -1.73 -26.08
C ALA A 5 -20.45 -2.29 -27.45
N ARG A 6 -21.15 -1.86 -28.52
CA ARG A 6 -20.82 -2.29 -29.90
C ARG A 6 -19.41 -1.89 -30.31
N THR A 7 -18.94 -0.69 -29.89
CA THR A 7 -17.58 -0.24 -30.16
C THR A 7 -16.56 -1.14 -29.47
N MET A 8 -16.77 -1.49 -28.20
CA MET A 8 -15.89 -2.40 -27.45
C MET A 8 -15.84 -3.78 -28.11
N ILE A 9 -16.98 -4.37 -28.47
CA ILE A 9 -17.05 -5.66 -29.17
C ILE A 9 -16.30 -5.59 -30.51
N ARG A 10 -16.51 -4.53 -31.29
CA ARG A 10 -15.84 -4.33 -32.59
C ARG A 10 -14.33 -4.25 -32.46
N PHE A 11 -13.83 -3.52 -31.47
CA PHE A 11 -12.40 -3.28 -31.24
C PHE A 11 -11.82 -4.15 -30.13
N ARG A 12 -12.41 -5.31 -29.85
CA ARG A 12 -12.06 -6.20 -28.75
C ARG A 12 -10.55 -6.45 -28.62
N TRP A 13 -9.86 -6.74 -29.72
CA TRP A 13 -8.43 -7.00 -29.70
C TRP A 13 -7.61 -5.77 -29.33
N ALA A 14 -8.03 -4.60 -29.78
CA ALA A 14 -7.38 -3.33 -29.39
C ALA A 14 -7.61 -3.02 -27.89
N VAL A 15 -8.81 -3.28 -27.38
CA VAL A 15 -9.12 -3.12 -25.94
C VAL A 15 -8.24 -4.07 -25.11
N LEU A 16 -8.16 -5.34 -25.48
CA LEU A 16 -7.31 -6.32 -24.79
C LEU A 16 -5.83 -5.91 -24.86
N ALA A 17 -5.35 -5.46 -26.02
CA ALA A 17 -3.96 -5.00 -26.16
C ALA A 17 -3.65 -3.79 -25.29
N VAL A 18 -4.55 -2.79 -25.24
CA VAL A 18 -4.38 -1.61 -24.39
C VAL A 18 -4.31 -1.99 -22.90
N TRP A 19 -5.21 -2.86 -22.45
CA TRP A 19 -5.20 -3.32 -21.05
C TRP A 19 -3.98 -4.18 -20.74
N LEU A 20 -3.52 -5.01 -21.67
CA LEU A 20 -2.30 -5.80 -21.50
C LEU A 20 -1.06 -4.88 -21.36
N VAL A 21 -0.95 -3.87 -22.22
CA VAL A 21 0.13 -2.88 -22.15
C VAL A 21 0.05 -2.11 -20.82
N ALA A 22 -1.16 -1.66 -20.42
CA ALA A 22 -1.36 -0.98 -19.15
C ALA A 22 -0.97 -1.88 -17.97
N LEU A 23 -1.36 -3.17 -17.99
CA LEU A 23 -1.03 -4.13 -16.95
C LEU A 23 0.49 -4.35 -16.83
N VAL A 24 1.18 -4.56 -17.94
CA VAL A 24 2.64 -4.78 -17.94
C VAL A 24 3.37 -3.51 -17.45
N ALA A 25 3.02 -2.34 -18.00
CA ALA A 25 3.63 -1.08 -17.59
C ALA A 25 3.38 -0.80 -16.10
N SER A 26 2.16 -1.00 -15.63
CA SER A 26 1.79 -0.81 -14.23
C SER A 26 2.41 -1.86 -13.31
N GLY A 27 2.58 -3.10 -13.75
CA GLY A 27 3.28 -4.13 -12.98
C GLY A 27 4.74 -3.78 -12.73
N ILE A 28 5.43 -3.24 -13.76
CA ILE A 28 6.81 -2.73 -13.63
C ILE A 28 6.85 -1.53 -12.66
N ALA A 29 5.95 -0.56 -12.82
CA ALA A 29 5.89 0.59 -11.95
C ALA A 29 5.57 0.22 -10.50
N ALA A 30 4.60 -0.65 -10.29
CA ALA A 30 4.16 -1.10 -8.96
C ALA A 30 5.26 -1.86 -8.19
N SER A 31 6.20 -2.52 -8.89
CA SER A 31 7.32 -3.20 -8.22
C SER A 31 8.25 -2.25 -7.45
N GLY A 32 8.31 -0.97 -7.84
CA GLY A 32 9.05 0.07 -7.13
C GLY A 32 8.23 0.85 -6.11
N LEU A 33 6.92 0.60 -6.02
CA LEU A 33 6.02 1.39 -5.18
C LEU A 33 6.35 1.27 -3.68
N SER A 34 6.61 0.05 -3.19
CA SER A 34 6.87 -0.20 -1.77
C SER A 34 8.06 0.59 -1.20
N ASN A 35 9.05 0.89 -2.05
CA ASN A 35 10.23 1.66 -1.65
C ASN A 35 9.94 3.17 -1.48
N LEU A 36 8.85 3.66 -2.08
CA LEU A 36 8.41 5.06 -2.02
C LEU A 36 7.35 5.30 -0.93
N LEU A 37 6.78 4.22 -0.38
CA LEU A 37 5.75 4.33 0.64
C LEU A 37 6.37 4.55 2.02
N THR A 38 5.74 5.42 2.81
CA THR A 38 6.20 5.76 4.17
C THR A 38 5.00 5.97 5.09
N ASN A 39 5.17 5.69 6.38
CA ASN A 39 4.15 5.94 7.40
C ASN A 39 4.41 7.25 8.15
N ARG A 40 4.67 8.32 7.42
CA ARG A 40 4.88 9.61 8.03
C ARG A 40 3.56 10.21 8.54
N PHE A 41 3.44 10.29 9.87
CA PHE A 41 2.30 10.92 10.55
C PHE A 41 2.64 12.37 10.90
N VAL A 42 2.60 13.26 9.92
CA VAL A 42 2.84 14.69 10.13
C VAL A 42 1.53 15.44 10.00
N LEU A 43 1.24 16.31 10.99
CA LEU A 43 0.16 17.27 10.91
C LEU A 43 0.76 18.64 10.57
N PRO A 44 0.61 19.13 9.33
CA PRO A 44 1.17 20.41 8.92
C PRO A 44 0.73 21.56 9.80
N GLY A 45 1.67 22.40 10.23
CA GLY A 45 1.42 23.56 11.06
C GLY A 45 1.27 23.28 12.57
N SER A 46 1.33 22.01 13.01
CA SER A 46 1.38 21.64 14.41
C SER A 46 2.70 22.08 15.08
N GLU A 47 2.75 22.08 16.42
CA GLU A 47 3.99 22.38 17.13
C GLU A 47 5.09 21.34 16.85
N SER A 48 4.73 20.06 16.74
CA SER A 48 5.67 19.00 16.35
C SER A 48 6.22 19.18 14.94
N ASP A 49 5.40 19.65 14.00
CA ASP A 49 5.85 19.99 12.64
C ASP A 49 6.81 21.19 12.64
N LYS A 50 6.50 22.22 13.42
CA LYS A 50 7.40 23.37 13.59
C LYS A 50 8.73 22.96 14.22
N ALA A 51 8.69 22.14 15.29
CA ALA A 51 9.90 21.64 15.95
C ALA A 51 10.74 20.80 14.97
N ARG A 52 10.12 19.94 14.18
CA ARG A 52 10.78 19.17 13.14
C ARG A 52 11.48 20.07 12.12
N ASN A 53 10.80 21.11 11.63
CA ASN A 53 11.38 22.03 10.66
C ASN A 53 12.59 22.77 11.25
N VAL A 54 12.52 23.19 12.52
CA VAL A 54 13.68 23.78 13.24
C VAL A 54 14.85 22.80 13.29
N LEU A 55 14.61 21.52 13.61
CA LEU A 55 15.66 20.50 13.65
C LEU A 55 16.27 20.26 12.27
N GLN A 56 15.44 20.22 11.24
CA GLN A 56 15.90 20.05 9.86
C GLN A 56 16.70 21.26 9.37
N ASP A 57 16.19 22.47 9.57
CA ASP A 57 16.79 23.70 9.01
C ASP A 57 18.09 24.09 9.74
N HIS A 58 18.17 23.87 11.05
CA HIS A 58 19.33 24.29 11.85
C HIS A 58 20.37 23.20 12.08
N PHE A 59 19.94 21.93 12.11
CA PHE A 59 20.81 20.80 12.42
C PHE A 59 20.90 19.78 11.29
N GLY A 60 20.12 19.92 10.21
CA GLY A 60 20.07 18.97 9.10
C GLY A 60 19.53 17.58 9.51
N GLN A 61 18.81 17.50 10.63
CA GLN A 61 18.29 16.24 11.17
C GLN A 61 16.85 16.03 10.75
N LYS A 62 16.53 14.79 10.38
CA LYS A 62 15.16 14.33 10.15
C LYS A 62 14.79 13.35 11.27
N PRO A 63 14.01 13.79 12.28
CA PRO A 63 13.70 12.95 13.45
C PRO A 63 13.08 11.60 13.09
N GLU A 64 12.28 11.56 12.04
CA GLU A 64 11.60 10.34 11.54
C GLU A 64 12.58 9.31 10.97
N GLY A 65 13.73 9.75 10.43
CA GLY A 65 14.83 8.89 9.96
C GLY A 65 15.81 8.50 11.06
N SER A 66 15.49 8.80 12.33
CA SER A 66 16.36 8.52 13.48
C SER A 66 16.12 7.14 14.06
N PHE A 67 17.15 6.59 14.70
CA PHE A 67 17.12 5.30 15.38
C PHE A 67 17.43 5.45 16.86
N SER A 68 16.97 4.51 17.65
CA SER A 68 17.34 4.37 19.06
C SER A 68 17.88 2.98 19.31
N ILE A 69 19.00 2.90 20.02
CA ILE A 69 19.49 1.64 20.57
C ILE A 69 19.13 1.60 22.03
N VAL A 70 18.37 0.58 22.42
CA VAL A 70 17.98 0.35 23.81
C VAL A 70 18.70 -0.90 24.29
N VAL A 71 19.42 -0.77 25.39
CA VAL A 71 20.15 -1.88 26.00
C VAL A 71 19.66 -2.11 27.42
N LYS A 72 19.17 -3.33 27.67
CA LYS A 72 18.79 -3.80 29.00
C LYS A 72 19.92 -4.63 29.58
N THR A 73 20.45 -4.17 30.69
CA THR A 73 21.50 -4.87 31.46
C THR A 73 20.87 -5.68 32.60
N THR A 74 21.61 -6.59 33.19
CA THR A 74 21.21 -7.31 34.42
C THR A 74 21.65 -6.50 35.65
N ASP A 75 20.81 -6.50 36.69
CA ASP A 75 21.13 -6.07 38.06
C ASP A 75 21.77 -4.67 38.22
N GLY A 76 21.13 -3.65 37.67
CA GLY A 76 21.58 -2.26 37.91
C GLY A 76 22.84 -1.85 37.15
N GLY A 77 23.28 -2.62 36.18
CA GLY A 77 24.53 -2.42 35.44
C GLY A 77 24.52 -1.31 34.37
N ALA A 78 23.42 -0.53 34.25
CA ALA A 78 23.29 0.48 33.19
C ALA A 78 24.41 1.56 33.20
N PRO A 79 24.79 2.15 34.32
CA PRO A 79 25.86 3.16 34.31
C PRO A 79 27.21 2.60 33.82
N ALA A 80 27.53 1.35 34.17
CA ALA A 80 28.77 0.69 33.74
C ALA A 80 28.74 0.29 32.26
N ALA A 81 27.55 0.06 31.68
CA ALA A 81 27.36 -0.29 30.28
C ALA A 81 27.40 0.90 29.30
N VAL A 82 27.27 2.15 29.78
CA VAL A 82 27.26 3.37 28.94
C VAL A 82 28.42 3.42 27.92
N PRO A 83 29.68 3.13 28.29
CA PRO A 83 30.78 3.14 27.30
C PRO A 83 30.62 2.08 26.20
N GLN A 84 30.15 0.89 26.55
CA GLN A 84 29.93 -0.23 25.60
C GLN A 84 28.77 0.10 24.67
N VAL A 85 27.66 0.66 25.21
CA VAL A 85 26.50 1.12 24.43
C VAL A 85 26.90 2.24 23.47
N ARG A 86 27.75 3.18 23.93
CA ARG A 86 28.27 4.24 23.06
C ARG A 86 29.09 3.67 21.90
N ALA A 87 29.95 2.69 22.16
CA ALA A 87 30.74 2.04 21.13
C ALA A 87 29.85 1.29 20.10
N ALA A 88 28.81 0.59 20.58
CA ALA A 88 27.82 -0.06 19.72
C ALA A 88 27.03 0.98 18.88
N ALA A 89 26.61 2.08 19.49
CA ALA A 89 25.90 3.16 18.82
C ALA A 89 26.76 3.84 17.73
N VAL A 90 28.06 4.02 17.97
CA VAL A 90 28.98 4.56 16.97
C VAL A 90 29.13 3.61 15.79
N ARG A 91 29.28 2.30 16.03
CA ARG A 91 29.33 1.33 14.93
C ARG A 91 28.04 1.32 14.13
N ALA A 92 26.88 1.29 14.79
CA ALA A 92 25.59 1.35 14.14
C ALA A 92 25.42 2.65 13.32
N ALA A 93 25.82 3.78 13.87
CA ALA A 93 25.75 5.07 13.17
C ALA A 93 26.62 5.08 11.89
N GLN A 94 27.74 4.37 11.87
CA GLN A 94 28.61 4.26 10.67
C GLN A 94 27.97 3.43 9.55
N ALA A 95 27.04 2.51 9.88
CA ALA A 95 26.29 1.76 8.90
C ALA A 95 25.13 2.57 8.26
N LEU A 96 24.84 3.76 8.79
CA LEU A 96 23.81 4.66 8.29
C LEU A 96 24.48 5.86 7.60
N PRO A 97 24.23 6.13 6.30
CA PRO A 97 24.69 7.34 5.65
C PRO A 97 24.24 8.56 6.47
N THR A 98 25.10 9.49 6.74
CA THR A 98 24.80 10.66 7.59
C THR A 98 24.50 10.38 9.07
N GLY A 99 24.60 9.11 9.54
CA GLY A 99 24.31 8.72 10.92
C GLY A 99 25.27 9.34 11.93
N LYS A 100 24.73 9.90 13.00
CA LYS A 100 25.49 10.50 14.12
C LYS A 100 24.86 10.12 15.46
N VAL A 101 25.68 9.75 16.43
CA VAL A 101 25.22 9.55 17.81
C VAL A 101 24.92 10.90 18.44
N ALA A 102 23.66 11.16 18.74
CA ALA A 102 23.22 12.40 19.38
C ALA A 102 23.37 12.33 20.91
N SER A 103 22.97 11.21 21.51
CA SER A 103 23.03 11.04 22.97
C SER A 103 23.21 9.58 23.35
N VAL A 104 23.81 9.34 24.52
CA VAL A 104 23.83 8.04 25.19
C VAL A 104 23.61 8.28 26.67
N THR A 105 22.51 7.79 27.22
CA THR A 105 22.05 8.09 28.57
C THR A 105 21.56 6.84 29.28
N ALA A 106 21.93 6.63 30.52
CA ALA A 106 21.28 5.69 31.41
C ALA A 106 19.90 6.23 31.79
N VAL A 107 18.84 5.52 31.39
CA VAL A 107 17.44 5.95 31.61
C VAL A 107 16.93 5.43 32.95
N SER A 108 17.38 4.25 33.34
CA SER A 108 17.08 3.61 34.62
C SER A 108 18.31 2.83 35.13
N GLY A 109 18.20 2.16 36.28
CA GLY A 109 19.30 1.36 36.83
C GLY A 109 19.76 0.21 35.92
N ASP A 110 18.91 -0.25 35.01
CA ASP A 110 19.15 -1.40 34.12
C ASP A 110 19.01 -1.09 32.64
N VAL A 111 18.64 0.15 32.25
CA VAL A 111 18.39 0.51 30.83
C VAL A 111 19.27 1.69 30.41
N VAL A 112 19.98 1.49 29.30
CA VAL A 112 20.70 2.56 28.58
C VAL A 112 20.05 2.78 27.23
N SER A 113 19.83 4.05 26.87
CA SER A 113 19.34 4.45 25.55
C SER A 113 20.40 5.28 24.82
N ALA A 114 20.62 4.97 23.56
CA ALA A 114 21.42 5.77 22.64
C ALA A 114 20.55 6.22 21.46
N THR A 115 20.60 7.51 21.13
CA THR A 115 19.88 8.08 19.98
C THR A 115 20.86 8.33 18.84
N ILE A 116 20.53 7.81 17.68
CA ILE A 116 21.25 8.02 16.41
C ILE A 116 20.36 8.86 15.51
N VAL A 117 20.82 10.03 15.13
CA VAL A 117 20.12 10.95 14.24
C VAL A 117 20.67 10.83 12.82
N SER A 118 19.81 11.11 11.85
CA SER A 118 20.13 11.05 10.43
C SER A 118 19.45 12.20 9.68
N SER A 119 19.97 12.52 8.49
CA SER A 119 19.32 13.41 7.53
C SER A 119 18.53 12.65 6.44
N LEU A 120 18.47 11.32 6.53
CA LEU A 120 17.71 10.49 5.60
C LEU A 120 16.21 10.59 5.83
N ASP A 121 15.44 10.44 4.77
CA ASP A 121 14.01 10.20 4.89
C ASP A 121 13.72 8.82 5.49
N PRO A 122 12.58 8.61 6.16
CA PRO A 122 12.25 7.34 6.80
C PRO A 122 12.32 6.14 5.85
N ALA A 123 11.87 6.32 4.60
CA ALA A 123 11.89 5.26 3.59
C ALA A 123 13.33 4.80 3.25
N ASP A 124 14.25 5.76 3.13
CA ASP A 124 15.67 5.47 2.90
C ASP A 124 16.32 4.89 4.15
N ALA A 125 16.05 5.49 5.31
CA ALA A 125 16.64 5.08 6.59
C ALA A 125 16.26 3.64 6.97
N LYS A 126 15.00 3.22 6.74
CA LYS A 126 14.54 1.86 7.06
C LYS A 126 15.34 0.76 6.35
N GLY A 127 15.82 1.02 5.13
CA GLY A 127 16.65 0.08 4.37
C GLY A 127 17.99 -0.24 5.02
N HIS A 128 18.46 0.57 5.98
CA HIS A 128 19.71 0.37 6.72
C HIS A 128 19.53 -0.33 8.07
N THR A 129 18.31 -0.71 8.46
CA THR A 129 18.00 -1.26 9.80
C THR A 129 18.81 -2.53 10.10
N ASP A 130 18.87 -3.48 9.18
CA ASP A 130 19.61 -4.74 9.39
C ASP A 130 21.12 -4.51 9.45
N ALA A 131 21.67 -3.66 8.60
CA ALA A 131 23.08 -3.28 8.65
C ALA A 131 23.43 -2.60 9.96
N MET A 132 22.56 -1.76 10.50
CA MET A 132 22.72 -1.13 11.81
C MET A 132 22.67 -2.13 12.96
N ARG A 133 21.76 -3.11 12.92
CA ARG A 133 21.67 -4.21 13.90
C ARG A 133 22.94 -5.03 13.92
N GLU A 134 23.41 -5.42 12.74
CA GLU A 134 24.66 -6.19 12.59
C GLU A 134 25.86 -5.38 13.10
N ALA A 135 26.00 -4.11 12.72
CA ALA A 135 27.09 -3.25 13.15
C ALA A 135 27.06 -2.94 14.66
N ALA A 136 25.87 -2.80 15.27
CA ALA A 136 25.74 -2.64 16.72
C ALA A 136 26.33 -3.84 17.46
N GLY A 137 26.11 -5.05 16.93
CA GLY A 137 26.61 -6.31 17.51
C GLY A 137 25.92 -6.65 18.81
N THR A 138 26.62 -7.40 19.67
CA THR A 138 26.13 -7.83 20.99
C THR A 138 26.95 -7.22 22.11
N ILE A 139 26.32 -7.02 23.26
CA ILE A 139 26.97 -6.60 24.50
C ILE A 139 26.86 -7.77 25.50
N PRO A 140 27.98 -8.27 26.07
CA PRO A 140 27.94 -9.36 27.03
C PRO A 140 27.03 -9.04 28.25
N ALA A 141 26.23 -10.00 28.64
CA ALA A 141 25.27 -9.91 29.76
C ALA A 141 24.21 -8.77 29.61
N ALA A 142 23.90 -8.36 28.36
CA ALA A 142 22.88 -7.38 28.08
C ALA A 142 22.08 -7.73 26.82
N GLN A 143 20.84 -7.27 26.77
CA GLN A 143 20.00 -7.37 25.57
C GLN A 143 20.02 -6.05 24.83
N LEU A 144 20.46 -6.06 23.57
CA LEU A 144 20.52 -4.89 22.71
C LEU A 144 19.42 -4.97 21.66
N HIS A 145 18.64 -3.90 21.55
CA HIS A 145 17.59 -3.74 20.55
C HIS A 145 17.75 -2.41 19.80
N VAL A 146 17.67 -2.46 18.47
CA VAL A 146 17.60 -1.28 17.62
C VAL A 146 16.15 -1.01 17.30
N THR A 147 15.68 0.20 17.59
CA THR A 147 14.32 0.67 17.40
C THR A 147 14.31 2.10 16.86
N GLY A 148 13.16 2.71 16.77
CA GLY A 148 12.90 4.00 16.14
C GLY A 148 11.90 3.83 15.02
N GLN A 149 11.36 4.93 14.50
CA GLN A 149 10.30 4.85 13.48
C GLN A 149 10.73 4.02 12.27
N SER A 150 11.91 4.28 11.72
CA SER A 150 12.42 3.53 10.55
C SER A 150 12.62 2.04 10.84
N ALA A 151 13.09 1.67 12.03
CA ALA A 151 13.26 0.27 12.42
C ALA A 151 11.90 -0.44 12.60
N VAL A 152 10.92 0.24 13.19
CA VAL A 152 9.55 -0.29 13.34
C VAL A 152 8.90 -0.48 11.97
N GLU A 153 9.04 0.47 11.05
CA GLU A 153 8.53 0.33 9.69
C GLU A 153 9.19 -0.84 8.94
N HIS A 154 10.50 -1.01 9.10
CA HIS A 154 11.22 -2.15 8.54
C HIS A 154 10.68 -3.49 9.05
N ASP A 155 10.43 -3.61 10.36
CA ASP A 155 9.93 -4.84 10.98
C ASP A 155 8.45 -5.10 10.65
N LEU A 156 7.67 -4.05 10.36
CA LEU A 156 6.28 -4.17 9.93
C LEU A 156 6.15 -4.66 8.47
N ASP A 157 7.07 -4.31 7.58
CA ASP A 157 7.00 -4.68 6.17
C ASP A 157 6.81 -6.20 5.93
N PRO A 158 7.60 -7.11 6.54
CA PRO A 158 7.38 -8.55 6.38
C PRO A 158 6.09 -9.04 7.00
N VAL A 159 5.64 -8.45 8.13
CA VAL A 159 4.37 -8.79 8.77
C VAL A 159 3.21 -8.42 7.85
N MET A 160 3.20 -7.20 7.33
CA MET A 160 2.17 -6.73 6.40
C MET A 160 2.14 -7.54 5.11
N ASN A 161 3.31 -7.85 4.55
CA ASN A 161 3.40 -8.70 3.36
C ASN A 161 2.90 -10.13 3.63
N ASN A 162 3.13 -10.66 4.82
CA ASN A 162 2.61 -11.98 5.23
C ASN A 162 1.11 -11.94 5.43
N ASP A 163 0.58 -10.90 6.07
CA ASP A 163 -0.85 -10.72 6.28
C ASP A 163 -1.61 -10.58 4.96
N LEU A 164 -1.04 -9.88 3.97
CA LEU A 164 -1.56 -9.84 2.61
C LEU A 164 -1.61 -11.25 2.00
N LYS A 165 -0.51 -12.01 2.10
CA LYS A 165 -0.45 -13.36 1.54
C LYS A 165 -1.44 -14.30 2.23
N VAL A 166 -1.47 -14.31 3.55
CA VAL A 166 -2.34 -15.21 4.32
C VAL A 166 -3.79 -14.75 4.26
N GLY A 167 -4.07 -13.48 4.54
CA GLY A 167 -5.42 -12.93 4.58
C GLY A 167 -6.09 -12.91 3.21
N GLU A 168 -5.40 -12.42 2.19
CA GLU A 168 -6.00 -12.29 0.87
C GLU A 168 -5.84 -13.54 0.01
N LEU A 169 -4.60 -14.06 -0.13
CA LEU A 169 -4.34 -15.16 -1.06
C LEU A 169 -4.85 -16.51 -0.54
N PHE A 170 -4.68 -16.80 0.75
CA PHE A 170 -5.04 -18.11 1.32
C PHE A 170 -6.42 -18.15 1.99
N ILE A 171 -7.02 -17.01 2.34
CA ILE A 171 -8.34 -16.96 2.99
C ILE A 171 -9.36 -16.28 2.07
N ALA A 172 -9.19 -15.00 1.76
CA ALA A 172 -10.21 -14.22 1.05
C ALA A 172 -10.46 -14.74 -0.38
N ILE A 173 -9.40 -14.97 -1.16
CA ILE A 173 -9.53 -15.46 -2.54
C ILE A 173 -10.13 -16.87 -2.60
N PRO A 174 -9.72 -17.88 -1.80
CA PRO A 174 -10.37 -19.19 -1.82
C PRO A 174 -11.83 -19.16 -1.39
N ILE A 175 -12.19 -18.37 -0.37
CA ILE A 175 -13.59 -18.21 0.04
C ILE A 175 -14.40 -17.53 -1.09
N ALA A 176 -13.90 -16.43 -1.66
CA ALA A 176 -14.54 -15.76 -2.78
C ALA A 176 -14.69 -16.71 -3.98
N LEU A 177 -13.65 -17.48 -4.29
CA LEU A 177 -13.66 -18.49 -5.35
C LEU A 177 -14.73 -19.55 -5.11
N ALA A 178 -14.82 -20.12 -3.90
CA ALA A 178 -15.83 -21.11 -3.54
C ALA A 178 -17.26 -20.56 -3.70
N ILE A 179 -17.49 -19.32 -3.22
CA ILE A 179 -18.79 -18.64 -3.36
C ILE A 179 -19.12 -18.42 -4.86
N LEU A 180 -18.16 -17.92 -5.63
CA LEU A 180 -18.37 -17.63 -7.06
C LEU A 180 -18.58 -18.89 -7.89
N ILE A 181 -17.88 -19.98 -7.58
CA ILE A 181 -18.12 -21.29 -8.21
C ILE A 181 -19.55 -21.75 -7.91
N PHE A 182 -19.98 -21.65 -6.65
CA PHE A 182 -21.34 -22.02 -6.24
C PHE A 182 -22.41 -21.16 -6.94
N VAL A 183 -22.21 -19.84 -7.01
CA VAL A 183 -23.17 -18.91 -7.62
C VAL A 183 -23.18 -19.04 -9.15
N PHE A 184 -22.04 -19.14 -9.79
CA PHE A 184 -21.97 -19.15 -11.24
C PHE A 184 -22.13 -20.55 -11.87
N GLY A 185 -21.69 -21.61 -11.18
CA GLY A 185 -21.74 -22.98 -11.70
C GLY A 185 -21.03 -23.20 -13.04
N SER A 186 -20.15 -22.29 -13.46
CA SER A 186 -19.44 -22.30 -14.76
C SER A 186 -18.15 -21.49 -14.68
N LEU A 187 -17.29 -21.56 -15.71
CA LEU A 187 -16.02 -20.81 -15.80
C LEU A 187 -16.17 -19.29 -15.67
N ALA A 188 -17.38 -18.75 -15.65
CA ALA A 188 -17.63 -17.33 -15.45
C ALA A 188 -17.13 -16.80 -14.07
N PHE A 189 -16.88 -17.70 -13.11
CA PHE A 189 -16.26 -17.32 -11.84
C PHE A 189 -14.86 -16.72 -12.01
N LEU A 190 -14.18 -16.97 -13.12
CA LEU A 190 -12.86 -16.39 -13.40
C LEU A 190 -12.92 -14.89 -13.74
N LEU A 191 -14.04 -14.39 -14.27
CA LEU A 191 -14.17 -13.00 -14.71
C LEU A 191 -13.91 -11.97 -13.60
N PRO A 192 -14.43 -12.12 -12.36
CA PRO A 192 -14.09 -11.23 -11.26
C PRO A 192 -12.58 -11.16 -10.98
N PHE A 193 -11.90 -12.31 -10.99
CA PHE A 193 -10.45 -12.36 -10.72
C PHE A 193 -9.64 -11.76 -11.86
N MET A 194 -10.07 -11.95 -13.11
CA MET A 194 -9.46 -11.27 -14.25
C MET A 194 -9.63 -9.75 -14.14
N LEU A 195 -10.82 -9.28 -13.74
CA LEU A 195 -11.06 -7.85 -13.54
C LEU A 195 -10.19 -7.28 -12.41
N ALA A 196 -10.14 -7.95 -11.26
CA ALA A 196 -9.27 -7.57 -10.14
C ALA A 196 -7.79 -7.59 -10.54
N GLY A 197 -7.35 -8.67 -11.24
CA GLY A 197 -5.98 -8.85 -11.71
C GLY A 197 -5.51 -7.79 -12.71
N VAL A 198 -6.43 -7.02 -13.30
CA VAL A 198 -6.11 -5.88 -14.14
C VAL A 198 -6.27 -4.56 -13.38
N ALA A 199 -7.40 -4.37 -12.69
CA ALA A 199 -7.71 -3.09 -12.05
C ALA A 199 -6.76 -2.75 -10.88
N ILE A 200 -6.40 -3.75 -10.06
CA ILE A 200 -5.51 -3.54 -8.91
C ILE A 200 -4.10 -3.13 -9.36
N PRO A 201 -3.38 -3.90 -10.20
CA PRO A 201 -2.03 -3.50 -10.63
C PRO A 201 -2.02 -2.18 -11.39
N VAL A 202 -3.03 -1.90 -12.23
CA VAL A 202 -3.12 -0.62 -12.94
C VAL A 202 -3.29 0.54 -11.97
N THR A 203 -4.12 0.38 -10.93
CA THR A 203 -4.26 1.39 -9.87
C THR A 203 -2.95 1.61 -9.11
N LEU A 204 -2.26 0.52 -8.72
CA LEU A 204 -0.97 0.61 -8.03
C LEU A 204 0.11 1.27 -8.90
N GLY A 205 0.12 1.00 -10.21
CA GLY A 205 1.02 1.66 -11.15
C GLY A 205 0.76 3.16 -11.28
N ILE A 206 -0.51 3.58 -11.26
CA ILE A 206 -0.87 5.01 -11.23
C ILE A 206 -0.42 5.62 -9.89
N LEU A 207 -0.63 4.92 -8.77
CA LEU A 207 -0.20 5.39 -7.45
C LEU A 207 1.32 5.52 -7.34
N TRP A 208 2.10 4.67 -8.04
CA TRP A 208 3.55 4.83 -8.12
C TRP A 208 3.94 6.21 -8.71
N ILE A 209 3.19 6.71 -9.71
CA ILE A 209 3.43 8.05 -10.25
C ILE A 209 3.22 9.10 -9.16
N PHE A 210 2.11 9.02 -8.40
CA PHE A 210 1.84 9.96 -7.31
C PHE A 210 2.86 9.86 -6.17
N ALA A 211 3.36 8.66 -5.86
CA ALA A 211 4.36 8.44 -4.82
C ALA A 211 5.70 9.16 -5.08
N ASN A 212 6.00 9.54 -6.34
CA ASN A 212 7.17 10.35 -6.66
C ASN A 212 6.99 11.84 -6.35
N PHE A 213 5.77 12.30 -6.06
CA PHE A 213 5.46 13.71 -5.84
C PHE A 213 4.90 13.99 -4.44
N MET A 214 4.50 12.95 -3.71
CA MET A 214 3.90 13.09 -2.40
C MET A 214 4.09 11.84 -1.54
N ASP A 215 4.16 12.02 -0.22
CA ASP A 215 4.23 10.92 0.74
C ASP A 215 2.92 10.11 0.71
N LEU A 216 3.02 8.83 0.41
CA LEU A 216 1.92 7.88 0.45
C LEU A 216 2.16 6.82 1.52
N SER A 217 1.10 6.41 2.21
CA SER A 217 1.18 5.42 3.29
C SER A 217 1.40 4.00 2.77
N THR A 218 2.19 3.19 3.48
CA THR A 218 2.36 1.75 3.20
C THR A 218 1.04 0.98 3.26
N TYR A 219 0.08 1.41 4.07
CA TYR A 219 -1.27 0.80 4.15
C TYR A 219 -2.10 0.96 2.87
N LEU A 220 -1.69 1.82 1.96
CA LEU A 220 -2.40 2.10 0.71
C LEU A 220 -2.51 0.87 -0.20
N GLN A 221 -1.46 0.04 -0.25
CA GLN A 221 -1.48 -1.18 -1.04
C GLN A 221 -2.57 -2.14 -0.56
N ASN A 222 -2.67 -2.37 0.75
CA ASN A 222 -3.69 -3.24 1.34
C ASN A 222 -5.10 -2.71 1.06
N MET A 223 -5.30 -1.40 1.21
CA MET A 223 -6.59 -0.77 0.92
C MET A 223 -6.99 -0.97 -0.56
N VAL A 224 -6.06 -0.74 -1.49
CA VAL A 224 -6.33 -0.92 -2.93
C VAL A 224 -6.65 -2.38 -3.25
N MET A 225 -5.95 -3.33 -2.65
CA MET A 225 -6.19 -4.77 -2.88
C MET A 225 -7.57 -5.18 -2.33
N LEU A 226 -7.89 -4.84 -1.07
CA LEU A 226 -9.16 -5.20 -0.45
C LEU A 226 -10.36 -4.57 -1.18
N ILE A 227 -10.32 -3.26 -1.41
CA ILE A 227 -11.41 -2.54 -2.09
C ILE A 227 -11.50 -2.97 -3.54
N GLY A 228 -10.35 -3.11 -4.22
CA GLY A 228 -10.29 -3.52 -5.62
C GLY A 228 -10.85 -4.92 -5.86
N LEU A 229 -10.51 -5.88 -5.01
CA LEU A 229 -11.05 -7.23 -5.09
C LEU A 229 -12.57 -7.24 -4.86
N GLY A 230 -13.05 -6.56 -3.80
CA GLY A 230 -14.48 -6.46 -3.52
C GLY A 230 -15.26 -5.85 -4.68
N ILE A 231 -14.82 -4.69 -5.17
CA ILE A 231 -15.46 -3.99 -6.31
C ILE A 231 -15.43 -4.84 -7.58
N ALA A 232 -14.32 -5.52 -7.88
CA ALA A 232 -14.21 -6.39 -9.05
C ALA A 232 -15.18 -7.56 -8.99
N ILE A 233 -15.35 -8.17 -7.81
CA ILE A 233 -16.33 -9.24 -7.58
C ILE A 233 -17.75 -8.72 -7.81
N ASP A 234 -18.13 -7.63 -7.14
CA ASP A 234 -19.48 -7.08 -7.19
C ASP A 234 -19.88 -6.64 -8.60
N TYR A 235 -19.00 -5.94 -9.32
CA TYR A 235 -19.32 -5.46 -10.67
C TYR A 235 -19.37 -6.59 -11.68
N SER A 236 -18.46 -7.56 -11.57
CA SER A 236 -18.49 -8.74 -12.44
C SER A 236 -19.73 -9.60 -12.19
N LEU A 237 -20.08 -9.79 -10.90
CA LEU A 237 -21.27 -10.55 -10.52
C LEU A 237 -22.53 -9.93 -11.11
N LEU A 238 -22.73 -8.63 -10.93
CA LEU A 238 -23.86 -7.88 -11.45
C LEU A 238 -23.96 -7.97 -13.00
N MET A 239 -22.82 -7.77 -13.67
CA MET A 239 -22.76 -7.79 -15.13
C MET A 239 -23.01 -9.21 -15.70
N VAL A 240 -22.35 -10.23 -15.13
CA VAL A 240 -22.50 -11.62 -15.61
C VAL A 240 -23.90 -12.17 -15.34
N TYR A 241 -24.47 -11.85 -14.16
CA TYR A 241 -25.83 -12.25 -13.83
C TYR A 241 -26.82 -11.65 -14.83
N ARG A 242 -26.72 -10.35 -15.10
CA ARG A 242 -27.59 -9.67 -16.05
C ARG A 242 -27.41 -10.18 -17.48
N TYR A 243 -26.18 -10.46 -17.90
CA TYR A 243 -25.91 -11.09 -19.20
C TYR A 243 -26.60 -12.43 -19.33
N ARG A 244 -26.55 -13.28 -18.29
CA ARG A 244 -27.21 -14.59 -18.30
C ARG A 244 -28.73 -14.46 -18.42
N GLU A 245 -29.35 -13.55 -17.68
CA GLU A 245 -30.79 -13.31 -17.80
C GLU A 245 -31.18 -12.93 -19.23
N GLU A 246 -30.44 -12.01 -19.83
CA GLU A 246 -30.73 -11.53 -21.19
C GLU A 246 -30.51 -12.63 -22.23
N HIS A 247 -29.47 -13.44 -22.05
CA HIS A 247 -29.20 -14.58 -22.96
C HIS A 247 -30.20 -15.69 -22.80
N GLN A 248 -30.64 -16.02 -21.60
CA GLN A 248 -31.70 -17.00 -21.34
C GLN A 248 -33.05 -16.54 -21.85
N ALA A 249 -33.31 -15.26 -21.95
CA ALA A 249 -34.49 -14.68 -22.57
C ALA A 249 -34.50 -14.79 -24.10
N GLY A 250 -33.54 -15.53 -24.70
CA GLY A 250 -33.48 -15.85 -26.14
C GLY A 250 -32.75 -14.79 -26.99
N ARG A 251 -32.08 -13.82 -26.38
CA ARG A 251 -31.30 -12.83 -27.14
C ARG A 251 -29.98 -13.40 -27.65
N SER A 252 -29.54 -12.91 -28.78
CA SER A 252 -28.21 -13.21 -29.30
C SER A 252 -27.12 -12.74 -28.31
N ARG A 253 -25.91 -13.28 -28.40
CA ARG A 253 -24.79 -12.90 -27.51
C ARG A 253 -24.53 -11.40 -27.54
N GLU A 254 -24.51 -10.80 -28.72
CA GLU A 254 -24.25 -9.36 -28.87
C GLU A 254 -25.37 -8.50 -28.24
N GLU A 255 -26.64 -8.88 -28.51
CA GLU A 255 -27.79 -8.16 -27.91
C GLU A 255 -27.82 -8.30 -26.42
N ALA A 256 -27.49 -9.46 -25.83
CA ALA A 256 -27.42 -9.68 -24.41
C ALA A 256 -26.33 -8.80 -23.77
N VAL A 257 -25.14 -8.70 -24.39
CA VAL A 257 -24.08 -7.78 -23.92
C VAL A 257 -24.54 -6.33 -23.98
N VAL A 258 -25.13 -5.89 -25.09
CA VAL A 258 -25.64 -4.51 -25.25
C VAL A 258 -26.66 -4.18 -24.17
N ARG A 259 -27.63 -5.07 -23.91
CA ARG A 259 -28.64 -4.88 -22.88
C ARG A 259 -28.06 -4.85 -21.47
N THR A 260 -27.11 -5.75 -21.19
CA THR A 260 -26.38 -5.77 -19.93
C THR A 260 -25.70 -4.42 -19.67
N MET A 261 -25.02 -3.88 -20.69
CA MET A 261 -24.37 -2.57 -20.59
C MET A 261 -25.36 -1.41 -20.39
N GLU A 262 -26.55 -1.49 -20.96
CA GLU A 262 -27.60 -0.48 -20.80
C GLU A 262 -28.25 -0.50 -19.42
N THR A 263 -28.24 -1.61 -18.72
CA THR A 263 -28.87 -1.82 -17.41
C THR A 263 -27.83 -1.91 -16.30
N ALA A 264 -27.20 -3.08 -16.14
CA ALA A 264 -26.19 -3.33 -15.12
C ALA A 264 -24.98 -2.40 -15.28
N GLY A 265 -24.53 -2.12 -16.52
CA GLY A 265 -23.43 -1.19 -16.76
C GLY A 265 -23.70 0.23 -16.25
N ARG A 266 -24.94 0.72 -16.35
CA ARG A 266 -25.29 2.03 -15.72
C ARG A 266 -25.21 1.94 -14.22
N ALA A 267 -25.73 0.88 -13.60
CA ALA A 267 -25.65 0.70 -12.14
C ALA A 267 -24.20 0.67 -11.66
N VAL A 268 -23.30 -0.03 -12.38
CA VAL A 268 -21.86 -0.07 -12.10
C VAL A 268 -21.23 1.33 -12.15
N ILE A 269 -21.53 2.12 -13.18
CA ILE A 269 -21.01 3.50 -13.29
C ILE A 269 -21.51 4.35 -12.12
N PHE A 270 -22.81 4.34 -11.81
CA PHE A 270 -23.36 5.13 -10.72
C PHE A 270 -22.78 4.73 -9.37
N SER A 271 -22.76 3.41 -9.05
CA SER A 271 -22.24 2.94 -7.77
C SER A 271 -20.74 3.20 -7.65
N GLY A 272 -19.95 2.91 -8.69
CA GLY A 272 -18.51 3.14 -8.68
C GLY A 272 -18.15 4.61 -8.58
N THR A 273 -18.88 5.49 -9.26
CA THR A 273 -18.68 6.93 -9.14
C THR A 273 -19.06 7.41 -7.72
N ALA A 274 -20.15 6.92 -7.15
CA ALA A 274 -20.56 7.26 -5.79
C ALA A 274 -19.50 6.83 -4.76
N VAL A 275 -18.96 5.61 -4.87
CA VAL A 275 -17.87 5.13 -4.01
C VAL A 275 -16.61 5.98 -4.21
N ALA A 276 -16.23 6.28 -5.46
CA ALA A 276 -15.08 7.12 -5.77
C ALA A 276 -15.20 8.52 -5.14
N ILE A 277 -16.36 9.16 -5.26
CA ILE A 277 -16.63 10.48 -4.65
C ILE A 277 -16.60 10.38 -3.12
N GLY A 278 -17.23 9.35 -2.53
CA GLY A 278 -17.24 9.14 -1.09
C GLY A 278 -15.84 9.01 -0.50
N LEU A 279 -14.98 8.19 -1.14
CA LEU A 279 -13.59 8.02 -0.71
C LEU A 279 -12.72 9.25 -1.03
N ALA A 280 -13.01 9.97 -2.12
CA ALA A 280 -12.32 11.21 -2.46
C ALA A 280 -12.52 12.33 -1.43
N LEU A 281 -13.56 12.28 -0.58
CA LEU A 281 -13.72 13.23 0.52
C LEU A 281 -12.54 13.22 1.50
N MET A 282 -11.79 12.12 1.57
CA MET A 282 -10.56 12.04 2.37
C MET A 282 -9.46 13.01 1.86
N LEU A 283 -9.53 13.48 0.60
CA LEU A 283 -8.63 14.52 0.07
C LEU A 283 -8.78 15.86 0.79
N ALA A 284 -9.96 16.13 1.34
CA ALA A 284 -10.23 17.37 2.09
C ALA A 284 -9.68 17.33 3.53
N MET A 285 -9.18 16.18 3.99
CA MET A 285 -8.61 16.08 5.34
C MET A 285 -7.24 16.76 5.41
N PRO A 286 -6.92 17.41 6.54
CA PRO A 286 -5.66 18.13 6.72
C PRO A 286 -4.44 17.19 6.88
N LEU A 287 -4.66 15.89 7.04
CA LEU A 287 -3.63 14.88 7.25
C LEU A 287 -3.07 14.38 5.90
N PRO A 288 -1.78 14.56 5.58
CA PRO A 288 -1.22 14.15 4.30
C PRO A 288 -1.42 12.66 3.98
N PHE A 289 -1.27 11.77 4.96
CA PHE A 289 -1.47 10.34 4.75
C PHE A 289 -2.93 10.02 4.38
N MET A 290 -3.93 10.74 4.90
CA MET A 290 -5.34 10.58 4.53
C MET A 290 -5.61 11.03 3.09
N ARG A 291 -4.88 12.02 2.59
CA ARG A 291 -4.97 12.42 1.18
C ARG A 291 -4.52 11.29 0.24
N GLY A 292 -3.48 10.55 0.62
CA GLY A 292 -3.07 9.35 -0.10
C GLY A 292 -4.22 8.33 -0.21
N PHE A 293 -4.91 8.05 0.90
CA PHE A 293 -6.10 7.19 0.91
C PHE A 293 -7.23 7.76 0.03
N GLY A 294 -7.41 9.07 0.01
CA GLY A 294 -8.38 9.73 -0.88
C GLY A 294 -8.06 9.54 -2.35
N ILE A 295 -6.78 9.64 -2.74
CA ILE A 295 -6.33 9.38 -4.13
C ILE A 295 -6.55 7.93 -4.50
N ALA A 296 -6.13 6.99 -3.69
CA ALA A 296 -6.31 5.56 -3.96
C ALA A 296 -7.79 5.18 -3.99
N GLY A 297 -8.58 5.70 -3.03
CA GLY A 297 -10.02 5.51 -2.95
C GLY A 297 -10.79 6.11 -4.11
N LEU A 298 -10.29 7.18 -4.73
CA LEU A 298 -10.81 7.71 -5.99
C LEU A 298 -10.44 6.82 -7.17
N LEU A 299 -9.17 6.41 -7.26
CA LEU A 299 -8.63 5.72 -8.43
C LEU A 299 -9.18 4.29 -8.56
N ILE A 300 -9.19 3.49 -7.48
CA ILE A 300 -9.54 2.06 -7.60
C ILE A 300 -10.98 1.83 -8.09
N PRO A 301 -12.03 2.54 -7.61
CA PRO A 301 -13.35 2.38 -8.18
C PRO A 301 -13.44 2.87 -9.64
N LEU A 302 -12.78 3.98 -9.98
CA LEU A 302 -12.80 4.50 -11.35
C LEU A 302 -12.10 3.57 -12.34
N VAL A 303 -10.93 3.05 -11.99
CA VAL A 303 -10.21 2.07 -12.81
C VAL A 303 -11.01 0.77 -12.94
N SER A 304 -11.64 0.30 -11.85
CA SER A 304 -12.50 -0.90 -11.85
C SER A 304 -13.75 -0.70 -12.72
N VAL A 305 -14.41 0.46 -12.64
CA VAL A 305 -15.52 0.81 -13.55
C VAL A 305 -15.05 0.82 -14.99
N LEU A 306 -13.93 1.48 -15.28
CA LEU A 306 -13.39 1.53 -16.64
C LEU A 306 -13.07 0.13 -17.16
N ALA A 307 -12.44 -0.71 -16.35
CA ALA A 307 -12.15 -2.09 -16.69
C ALA A 307 -13.44 -2.90 -16.90
N ALA A 308 -14.43 -2.80 -16.02
CA ALA A 308 -15.71 -3.48 -16.16
C ALA A 308 -16.46 -3.04 -17.41
N MET A 309 -16.43 -1.76 -17.76
CA MET A 309 -17.12 -1.19 -18.92
C MET A 309 -16.43 -1.44 -20.26
N THR A 310 -15.18 -1.90 -20.22
CA THR A 310 -14.38 -2.14 -21.43
C THR A 310 -13.99 -3.60 -21.62
N LEU A 311 -13.57 -4.30 -20.57
CA LEU A 311 -13.13 -5.71 -20.64
C LEU A 311 -14.30 -6.71 -20.60
N LEU A 312 -15.31 -6.49 -19.74
CA LEU A 312 -16.39 -7.47 -19.62
C LEU A 312 -17.25 -7.63 -20.90
N PRO A 313 -17.44 -6.59 -21.77
CA PRO A 313 -18.14 -6.73 -23.03
C PRO A 313 -17.35 -7.48 -24.12
N VAL A 314 -16.04 -7.65 -23.97
CA VAL A 314 -15.10 -8.19 -24.95
C VAL A 314 -14.88 -9.69 -24.80
#